data_51a342062c4a82be0c9f8f889515f413
#
_entry.id   51a342062c4a82be0c9f8f889515f413
#
_cell.length_a   1.000
_cell.length_b   1.000
_cell.length_c   1.000
_cell.angle_alpha   90.00
_cell.angle_beta   90.00
_cell.angle_gamma   90.00
#
_symmetry.space_group_name_H-M   'P 1'
#
loop_
_entity.id
_entity.type
_entity.pdbx_description
1 polymer ?
#
loop_
_entity_poly.entity_id
_entity_poly.type
_entity_poly.pdbx_seq_one_letter_code
_entity_poly.pdbx_strand_id
1 'polypeptide(L)'
;PGASIVCVMTRWNVKDLTGMLMQAQKEAKADQWELVEFPAVMPSGKPVWPEYWNIKELETVKASVSIGKWNAQWMQNPTSEEGAIIKREWWKKWKYDHMPKLEHIIQSYDTAFMKKETADFSAITTWGVFRENEDKPPNLILVDSLKGRYEFPELRRKALEQYKYWEPETVLIEAKASGLPLTYELRNMGIPVVNFTPSKGNDKHTRVN
;
A
#
# COMPACT_ATOMS: atom_id res chain seq x y z
N PRO A 1 0.61 -14.81 42.36
CA PRO A 1 -0.78 -14.41 42.28
C PRO A 1 -1.08 -14.06 40.84
N GLY A 2 -1.73 -14.99 40.12
CA GLY A 2 -2.03 -14.81 38.69
C GLY A 2 -3.26 -13.94 38.52
N ALA A 3 -3.06 -12.72 37.98
CA ALA A 3 -4.17 -11.94 37.47
C ALA A 3 -4.35 -12.33 35.99
N SER A 4 -5.61 -12.49 35.55
CA SER A 4 -5.93 -12.67 34.14
C SER A 4 -6.28 -11.33 33.53
N ILE A 5 -5.78 -11.08 32.29
CA ILE A 5 -6.11 -9.92 31.51
C ILE A 5 -7.01 -10.36 30.37
N VAL A 6 -8.16 -9.68 30.21
CA VAL A 6 -9.07 -9.94 29.11
C VAL A 6 -9.21 -8.66 28.29
N CYS A 7 -8.90 -8.75 26.99
CA CYS A 7 -9.08 -7.67 26.01
C CYS A 7 -10.28 -8.00 25.12
N VAL A 8 -11.34 -7.18 25.19
CA VAL A 8 -12.51 -7.30 24.31
C VAL A 8 -12.52 -6.13 23.34
N MET A 9 -12.43 -6.43 22.06
CA MET A 9 -12.40 -5.39 21.02
C MET A 9 -12.84 -5.93 19.66
N THR A 10 -13.24 -5.03 18.79
CA THR A 10 -13.43 -5.31 17.36
C THR A 10 -12.11 -5.03 16.63
N ARG A 11 -11.75 -5.87 15.68
CA ARG A 11 -10.57 -5.65 14.84
C ARG A 11 -10.77 -4.45 13.88
N TRP A 12 -9.75 -3.66 13.69
CA TRP A 12 -9.77 -2.48 12.81
C TRP A 12 -8.64 -2.50 11.79
N ASN A 13 -7.48 -2.98 12.19
CA ASN A 13 -6.27 -2.97 11.38
C ASN A 13 -5.38 -4.15 11.79
N VAL A 14 -4.49 -4.59 10.91
CA VAL A 14 -3.48 -5.63 11.23
C VAL A 14 -2.54 -5.22 12.36
N LYS A 15 -2.36 -3.91 12.59
CA LYS A 15 -1.52 -3.32 13.64
C LYS A 15 -2.34 -2.76 14.81
N ASP A 16 -3.61 -3.16 14.97
CA ASP A 16 -4.38 -2.83 16.16
C ASP A 16 -3.84 -3.56 17.40
N LEU A 17 -4.41 -3.30 18.59
CA LEU A 17 -3.92 -3.88 19.83
C LEU A 17 -3.83 -5.42 19.75
N THR A 18 -4.86 -6.08 19.23
CA THR A 18 -4.83 -7.55 19.04
C THR A 18 -3.68 -7.96 18.12
N GLY A 19 -3.52 -7.26 17.00
CA GLY A 19 -2.42 -7.54 16.05
C GLY A 19 -1.04 -7.36 16.68
N MET A 20 -0.86 -6.31 17.51
CA MET A 20 0.39 -6.09 18.23
C MET A 20 0.66 -7.19 19.28
N LEU A 21 -0.36 -7.60 20.05
CA LEU A 21 -0.23 -8.67 21.04
C LEU A 21 0.09 -10.02 20.38
N MET A 22 -0.62 -10.36 19.29
CA MET A 22 -0.35 -11.57 18.51
C MET A 22 1.03 -11.57 17.86
N GLN A 23 1.56 -10.41 17.51
CA GLN A 23 2.93 -10.30 17.01
C GLN A 23 3.96 -10.44 18.15
N ALA A 24 3.72 -9.79 19.29
CA ALA A 24 4.61 -9.81 20.43
C ALA A 24 4.76 -11.23 21.02
N GLN A 25 3.68 -12.01 21.10
CA GLN A 25 3.74 -13.39 21.64
C GLN A 25 4.57 -14.38 20.83
N LYS A 26 5.03 -14.01 19.61
CA LYS A 26 6.00 -14.83 18.86
C LYS A 26 7.36 -14.89 19.53
N GLU A 27 7.65 -13.93 20.41
CA GLU A 27 8.84 -13.94 21.25
C GLU A 27 8.59 -14.89 22.46
N ALA A 28 9.48 -15.85 22.67
CA ALA A 28 9.31 -16.91 23.67
C ALA A 28 9.20 -16.40 25.12
N LYS A 29 9.65 -15.17 25.40
CA LYS A 29 9.60 -14.53 26.74
C LYS A 29 8.42 -13.58 26.91
N ALA A 30 7.62 -13.35 25.88
CA ALA A 30 6.46 -12.48 25.94
C ALA A 30 5.25 -13.19 26.56
N ASP A 31 4.31 -12.40 27.06
CA ASP A 31 3.03 -12.91 27.51
C ASP A 31 2.32 -13.69 26.40
N GLN A 32 1.77 -14.84 26.74
CA GLN A 32 1.04 -15.69 25.81
C GLN A 32 -0.47 -15.38 25.93
N TRP A 33 -1.11 -15.21 24.78
CA TRP A 33 -2.51 -14.82 24.67
C TRP A 33 -3.31 -15.92 23.99
N GLU A 34 -4.47 -16.22 24.52
CA GLU A 34 -5.49 -17.01 23.85
C GLU A 34 -6.39 -16.07 23.03
N LEU A 35 -6.48 -16.31 21.73
CA LEU A 35 -7.32 -15.53 20.82
C LEU A 35 -8.64 -16.26 20.58
N VAL A 36 -9.74 -15.61 20.97
CA VAL A 36 -11.10 -16.08 20.67
C VAL A 36 -11.72 -15.11 19.66
N GLU A 37 -12.13 -15.62 18.49
CA GLU A 37 -12.68 -14.81 17.40
C GLU A 37 -14.14 -15.18 17.14
N PHE A 38 -14.97 -14.15 16.96
CA PHE A 38 -16.38 -14.26 16.57
C PHE A 38 -16.63 -13.53 15.23
N PRO A 39 -16.28 -14.13 14.09
CA PRO A 39 -16.59 -13.53 12.79
C PRO A 39 -18.10 -13.57 12.54
N ALA A 40 -18.66 -12.51 11.94
CA ALA A 40 -20.09 -12.42 11.67
C ALA A 40 -20.64 -13.60 10.87
N VAL A 41 -19.82 -14.16 9.97
CA VAL A 41 -20.12 -15.39 9.23
C VAL A 41 -19.04 -16.42 9.57
N MET A 42 -19.46 -17.51 10.18
CA MET A 42 -18.59 -18.62 10.57
C MET A 42 -18.07 -19.39 9.33
N PRO A 43 -17.00 -20.17 9.43
CA PRO A 43 -16.52 -21.04 8.34
C PRO A 43 -17.58 -22.02 7.79
N SER A 44 -18.60 -22.34 8.60
CA SER A 44 -19.76 -23.13 8.20
C SER A 44 -20.73 -22.39 7.25
N GLY A 45 -20.50 -21.10 6.99
CA GLY A 45 -21.42 -20.24 6.21
C GLY A 45 -22.62 -19.72 7.02
N LYS A 46 -22.71 -20.06 8.31
CA LYS A 46 -23.81 -19.60 9.18
C LYS A 46 -23.40 -18.32 9.93
N PRO A 47 -24.36 -17.43 10.25
CA PRO A 47 -24.11 -16.32 11.15
C PRO A 47 -23.61 -16.81 12.50
N VAL A 48 -22.72 -16.05 13.16
CA VAL A 48 -22.27 -16.35 14.52
C VAL A 48 -23.39 -16.22 15.54
N TRP A 49 -24.36 -15.36 15.26
CA TRP A 49 -25.53 -15.14 16.12
C TRP A 49 -26.82 -15.14 15.28
N PRO A 50 -27.33 -16.35 14.89
CA PRO A 50 -28.43 -16.47 13.94
C PRO A 50 -29.78 -15.95 14.47
N GLU A 51 -29.95 -15.85 15.80
CA GLU A 51 -31.14 -15.28 16.42
C GLU A 51 -31.25 -13.76 16.24
N TYR A 52 -30.12 -13.09 16.01
CA TYR A 52 -30.05 -11.65 15.85
C TYR A 52 -29.80 -11.22 14.41
N TRP A 53 -28.92 -11.94 13.68
CA TRP A 53 -28.56 -11.64 12.30
C TRP A 53 -28.85 -12.83 11.38
N ASN A 54 -29.66 -12.64 10.35
CA ASN A 54 -29.74 -13.60 9.28
C ASN A 54 -28.71 -13.31 8.18
N ILE A 55 -28.44 -14.29 7.31
CA ILE A 55 -27.40 -14.16 6.28
C ILE A 55 -27.69 -13.05 5.27
N LYS A 56 -28.97 -12.80 4.92
CA LYS A 56 -29.36 -11.76 3.98
C LYS A 56 -29.09 -10.35 4.53
N GLU A 57 -29.33 -10.15 5.81
CA GLU A 57 -29.02 -8.89 6.51
C GLU A 57 -27.51 -8.66 6.53
N LEU A 58 -26.71 -9.68 6.81
CA LEU A 58 -25.26 -9.59 6.77
C LEU A 58 -24.74 -9.30 5.36
N GLU A 59 -25.34 -9.86 4.32
CA GLU A 59 -25.03 -9.52 2.93
C GLU A 59 -25.35 -8.06 2.60
N THR A 60 -26.46 -7.53 3.11
CA THR A 60 -26.84 -6.12 2.96
C THR A 60 -25.81 -5.21 3.65
N VAL A 61 -25.42 -5.54 4.88
CA VAL A 61 -24.37 -4.81 5.59
C VAL A 61 -23.06 -4.87 4.82
N LYS A 62 -22.66 -6.04 4.33
CA LYS A 62 -21.45 -6.23 3.53
C LYS A 62 -21.45 -5.34 2.28
N ALA A 63 -22.58 -5.21 1.61
CA ALA A 63 -22.72 -4.34 0.44
C ALA A 63 -22.66 -2.85 0.79
N SER A 64 -22.98 -2.46 2.03
CA SER A 64 -23.01 -1.06 2.48
C SER A 64 -21.69 -0.54 3.04
N VAL A 65 -20.70 -1.41 3.29
CA VAL A 65 -19.39 -1.02 3.85
C VAL A 65 -18.27 -1.40 2.89
N SER A 66 -17.09 -0.76 3.03
CA SER A 66 -15.92 -1.16 2.24
C SER A 66 -15.50 -2.60 2.59
N ILE A 67 -14.91 -3.31 1.63
CA ILE A 67 -14.45 -4.69 1.84
C ILE A 67 -13.41 -4.80 2.97
N GLY A 68 -12.54 -3.80 3.09
CA GLY A 68 -11.57 -3.73 4.20
C GLY A 68 -12.26 -3.61 5.56
N LYS A 69 -13.29 -2.75 5.67
CA LYS A 69 -14.07 -2.59 6.89
C LYS A 69 -14.88 -3.86 7.21
N TRP A 70 -15.47 -4.49 6.21
CA TRP A 70 -16.14 -5.77 6.38
C TRP A 70 -15.18 -6.82 6.91
N ASN A 71 -14.03 -7.01 6.27
CA ASN A 71 -13.05 -8.01 6.68
C ASN A 71 -12.51 -7.75 8.09
N ALA A 72 -12.19 -6.50 8.42
CA ALA A 72 -11.67 -6.17 9.74
C ALA A 72 -12.72 -6.31 10.83
N GLN A 73 -13.80 -5.55 10.75
CA GLN A 73 -14.74 -5.37 11.85
C GLN A 73 -15.77 -6.51 11.97
N TRP A 74 -16.22 -7.05 10.84
CA TRP A 74 -17.25 -8.07 10.81
C TRP A 74 -16.67 -9.48 10.74
N MET A 75 -15.60 -9.67 9.96
CA MET A 75 -14.98 -10.98 9.84
C MET A 75 -13.79 -11.19 10.79
N GLN A 76 -13.44 -10.21 11.62
CA GLN A 76 -12.30 -10.21 12.54
C GLN A 76 -10.94 -10.49 11.88
N ASN A 77 -10.87 -10.36 10.57
CA ASN A 77 -9.69 -10.61 9.74
C ASN A 77 -9.26 -9.33 8.99
N PRO A 78 -8.62 -8.37 9.68
CA PRO A 78 -8.16 -7.15 9.05
C PRO A 78 -7.10 -7.47 8.00
N THR A 79 -7.31 -6.96 6.80
CA THR A 79 -6.30 -6.94 5.74
C THR A 79 -5.54 -5.62 5.79
N SER A 80 -4.27 -5.60 5.38
CA SER A 80 -3.59 -4.31 5.21
C SER A 80 -4.34 -3.52 4.13
N GLU A 81 -4.77 -2.30 4.45
CA GLU A 81 -5.47 -1.43 3.48
C GLU A 81 -4.66 -1.25 2.19
N GLU A 82 -3.34 -1.20 2.30
CA GLU A 82 -2.43 -1.12 1.16
C GLU A 82 -2.50 -2.33 0.22
N GLY A 83 -2.82 -3.53 0.73
CA GLY A 83 -2.98 -4.74 -0.10
C GLY A 83 -4.36 -4.90 -0.73
N ALA A 84 -5.38 -4.12 -0.27
CA ALA A 84 -6.76 -4.24 -0.75
C ALA A 84 -7.07 -3.34 -1.94
N ILE A 85 -6.34 -2.21 -2.12
CA ILE A 85 -6.62 -1.22 -3.16
C ILE A 85 -6.16 -1.73 -4.53
N ILE A 86 -4.97 -2.31 -4.60
CA ILE A 86 -4.43 -2.89 -5.83
C ILE A 86 -4.33 -4.40 -5.64
N LYS A 87 -5.17 -5.15 -6.33
CA LYS A 87 -5.20 -6.59 -6.20
C LYS A 87 -4.05 -7.23 -6.95
N ARG A 88 -3.45 -8.26 -6.31
CA ARG A 88 -2.32 -8.99 -6.92
C ARG A 88 -2.68 -9.61 -8.29
N GLU A 89 -3.90 -10.02 -8.49
CA GLU A 89 -4.41 -10.60 -9.73
C GLU A 89 -4.47 -9.60 -10.89
N TRP A 90 -4.45 -8.29 -10.63
CA TRP A 90 -4.40 -7.24 -11.66
C TRP A 90 -3.01 -7.10 -12.28
N TRP A 91 -1.98 -7.56 -11.59
CA TRP A 91 -0.61 -7.53 -12.08
C TRP A 91 -0.37 -8.67 -13.07
N LYS A 92 -0.11 -8.33 -14.31
CA LYS A 92 0.35 -9.28 -15.33
C LYS A 92 1.87 -9.35 -15.30
N LYS A 93 2.42 -10.55 -15.39
CA LYS A 93 3.86 -10.72 -15.54
C LYS A 93 4.22 -10.61 -17.01
N TRP A 94 5.30 -9.87 -17.30
CA TRP A 94 5.92 -9.89 -18.62
C TRP A 94 6.47 -11.29 -18.90
N LYS A 95 6.14 -11.84 -20.07
CA LYS A 95 6.41 -13.26 -20.39
C LYS A 95 7.60 -13.45 -21.33
N TYR A 96 8.16 -12.37 -21.87
CA TYR A 96 9.23 -12.42 -22.84
C TYR A 96 10.58 -12.11 -22.18
N ASP A 97 11.66 -12.70 -22.74
CA ASP A 97 13.03 -12.53 -22.24
C ASP A 97 13.64 -11.16 -22.56
N HIS A 98 12.99 -10.40 -23.42
CA HIS A 98 13.39 -9.05 -23.75
C HIS A 98 12.33 -8.02 -23.36
N MET A 99 12.79 -6.82 -23.04
CA MET A 99 11.90 -5.70 -22.70
C MET A 99 11.14 -5.23 -23.97
N PRO A 100 9.88 -4.81 -23.88
CA PRO A 100 9.18 -4.22 -25.02
C PRO A 100 9.88 -2.91 -25.44
N LYS A 101 9.70 -2.50 -26.68
CA LYS A 101 10.13 -1.17 -27.13
C LYS A 101 9.34 -0.12 -26.35
N LEU A 102 10.02 0.63 -25.50
CA LEU A 102 9.42 1.70 -24.72
C LEU A 102 9.27 2.96 -25.58
N GLU A 103 8.09 3.59 -25.49
CA GLU A 103 7.81 4.89 -26.10
C GLU A 103 8.24 6.03 -25.17
N HIS A 104 7.99 5.85 -23.86
CA HIS A 104 8.31 6.81 -22.81
C HIS A 104 8.74 6.10 -21.54
N ILE A 105 9.58 6.77 -20.75
CA ILE A 105 9.96 6.34 -19.40
C ILE A 105 9.52 7.42 -18.42
N ILE A 106 8.82 6.98 -17.37
CA ILE A 106 8.30 7.85 -16.30
C ILE A 106 8.81 7.31 -14.96
N GLN A 107 9.28 8.18 -14.10
CA GLN A 107 9.58 7.83 -12.71
C GLN A 107 8.54 8.45 -11.76
N SER A 108 8.14 7.68 -10.75
CA SER A 108 7.25 8.17 -9.69
C SER A 108 7.91 7.99 -8.33
N TYR A 109 7.91 9.06 -7.53
CA TYR A 109 8.60 9.16 -6.25
C TYR A 109 7.57 9.40 -5.14
N ASP A 110 7.50 8.47 -4.20
CA ASP A 110 6.85 8.64 -2.89
C ASP A 110 7.95 8.78 -1.85
N THR A 111 8.04 9.94 -1.20
CA THR A 111 9.21 10.31 -0.40
C THR A 111 8.89 10.49 1.08
N ALA A 112 9.77 9.97 1.94
CA ALA A 112 9.81 10.21 3.37
C ALA A 112 11.25 10.56 3.79
N PHE A 113 11.43 11.48 4.76
CA PHE A 113 12.74 12.05 5.08
C PHE A 113 13.38 11.53 6.38
N MET A 114 12.92 10.47 6.99
CA MET A 114 13.49 10.04 8.27
C MET A 114 13.92 8.58 8.23
N LYS A 115 15.17 8.34 8.65
CA LYS A 115 15.80 7.03 8.77
C LYS A 115 15.42 6.26 10.04
N LYS A 116 14.48 6.77 10.85
CA LYS A 116 14.03 6.08 12.07
C LYS A 116 13.29 4.79 11.69
N GLU A 117 13.43 3.75 12.50
CA GLU A 117 12.74 2.46 12.29
C GLU A 117 11.22 2.57 12.17
N THR A 118 10.65 3.61 12.79
CA THR A 118 9.21 3.94 12.73
C THR A 118 8.82 4.84 11.56
N ALA A 119 9.78 5.32 10.73
CA ALA A 119 9.49 6.20 9.61
C ALA A 119 9.02 5.42 8.38
N ASP A 120 8.21 6.09 7.56
CA ASP A 120 7.76 5.55 6.28
C ASP A 120 8.93 5.33 5.32
N PHE A 121 8.74 4.42 4.37
CA PHE A 121 9.71 4.19 3.31
C PHE A 121 9.60 5.27 2.24
N SER A 122 10.75 5.62 1.65
CA SER A 122 10.77 6.26 0.33
C SER A 122 10.79 5.19 -0.74
N ALA A 123 10.04 5.43 -1.82
CA ALA A 123 9.99 4.55 -2.99
C ALA A 123 10.19 5.35 -4.27
N ILE A 124 11.01 4.82 -5.19
CA ILE A 124 11.18 5.30 -6.56
C ILE A 124 10.79 4.16 -7.47
N THR A 125 9.80 4.35 -8.31
CA THR A 125 9.37 3.37 -9.30
C THR A 125 9.59 3.92 -10.70
N THR A 126 10.16 3.09 -11.59
CA THR A 126 10.39 3.43 -12.98
C THR A 126 9.45 2.62 -13.87
N TRP A 127 8.73 3.30 -14.72
CA TRP A 127 7.69 2.75 -15.58
C TRP A 127 8.02 3.04 -17.04
N GLY A 128 7.91 2.00 -17.85
CA GLY A 128 7.95 2.13 -19.31
C GLY A 128 6.53 2.14 -19.88
N VAL A 129 6.28 3.08 -20.79
CA VAL A 129 5.05 3.12 -21.61
C VAL A 129 5.36 2.40 -22.92
N PHE A 130 4.52 1.44 -23.30
CA PHE A 130 4.69 0.71 -24.56
C PHE A 130 3.34 0.35 -25.17
N ARG A 131 3.33 0.07 -26.47
CA ARG A 131 2.19 -0.49 -27.18
C ARG A 131 2.53 -1.84 -27.79
N GLU A 132 1.59 -2.77 -27.72
CA GLU A 132 1.74 -4.06 -28.41
C GLU A 132 1.64 -3.88 -29.94
N ASN A 133 0.77 -2.96 -30.38
CA ASN A 133 0.57 -2.53 -31.77
C ASN A 133 0.16 -1.05 -31.77
N GLU A 134 0.37 -0.35 -32.86
CA GLU A 134 0.04 1.10 -33.01
C GLU A 134 -1.45 1.41 -32.77
N ASP A 135 -2.35 0.49 -33.10
CA ASP A 135 -3.81 0.65 -32.93
C ASP A 135 -4.30 0.36 -31.50
N LYS A 136 -3.44 -0.15 -30.62
CA LYS A 136 -3.83 -0.48 -29.23
C LYS A 136 -3.50 0.66 -28.27
N PRO A 137 -4.29 0.79 -27.19
CA PRO A 137 -3.96 1.73 -26.13
C PRO A 137 -2.61 1.41 -25.50
N PRO A 138 -1.91 2.43 -24.95
CA PRO A 138 -0.62 2.23 -24.30
C PRO A 138 -0.80 1.38 -23.03
N ASN A 139 0.21 0.56 -22.76
CA ASN A 139 0.36 -0.22 -21.55
C ASN A 139 1.50 0.34 -20.70
N LEU A 140 1.49 0.01 -19.41
CA LEU A 140 2.57 0.33 -18.49
C LEU A 140 3.28 -0.94 -18.06
N ILE A 141 4.61 -0.89 -18.02
CA ILE A 141 5.46 -1.94 -17.46
C ILE A 141 6.32 -1.35 -16.35
N LEU A 142 6.32 -1.97 -15.17
CA LEU A 142 7.26 -1.62 -14.11
C LEU A 142 8.62 -2.22 -14.46
N VAL A 143 9.60 -1.37 -14.72
CA VAL A 143 10.94 -1.79 -15.14
C VAL A 143 11.94 -1.78 -14.00
N ASP A 144 11.73 -0.91 -12.99
CA ASP A 144 12.57 -0.86 -11.80
C ASP A 144 11.81 -0.34 -10.58
N SER A 145 12.25 -0.73 -9.39
CA SER A 145 11.69 -0.27 -8.12
C SER A 145 12.75 -0.23 -7.04
N LEU A 146 13.01 0.95 -6.51
CA LEU A 146 13.87 1.20 -5.37
C LEU A 146 13.01 1.56 -4.15
N LYS A 147 13.19 0.86 -3.03
CA LYS A 147 12.51 1.14 -1.77
C LYS A 147 13.50 1.12 -0.62
N GLY A 148 13.45 2.14 0.23
CA GLY A 148 14.33 2.23 1.39
C GLY A 148 13.95 3.35 2.34
N ARG A 149 14.63 3.41 3.48
CA ARG A 149 14.59 4.53 4.41
C ARG A 149 15.86 5.33 4.23
N TYR A 150 15.72 6.54 3.72
CA TYR A 150 16.83 7.41 3.36
C TYR A 150 16.75 8.74 4.10
N GLU A 151 17.89 9.27 4.52
CA GLU A 151 18.00 10.68 4.84
C GLU A 151 18.03 11.50 3.54
N PHE A 152 17.71 12.78 3.63
CA PHE A 152 17.57 13.63 2.45
C PHE A 152 18.78 13.63 1.50
N PRO A 153 20.05 13.73 1.99
CA PRO A 153 21.21 13.67 1.11
C PRO A 153 21.34 12.34 0.36
N GLU A 154 21.00 11.24 1.03
CA GLU A 154 21.04 9.91 0.44
C GLU A 154 19.89 9.72 -0.58
N LEU A 155 18.67 10.16 -0.25
CA LEU A 155 17.53 10.13 -1.15
C LEU A 155 17.82 10.93 -2.43
N ARG A 156 18.38 12.13 -2.29
CA ARG A 156 18.81 12.96 -3.41
C ARG A 156 19.82 12.24 -4.32
N ARG A 157 20.84 11.61 -3.71
CA ARG A 157 21.83 10.83 -4.47
C ARG A 157 21.19 9.67 -5.23
N LYS A 158 20.31 8.93 -4.55
CA LYS A 158 19.55 7.83 -5.18
C LYS A 158 18.65 8.30 -6.31
N ALA A 159 17.97 9.42 -6.14
CA ALA A 159 17.17 10.03 -7.19
C ALA A 159 18.01 10.38 -8.43
N LEU A 160 19.19 10.97 -8.23
CA LEU A 160 20.11 11.29 -9.32
C LEU A 160 20.67 10.04 -10.01
N GLU A 161 21.01 8.99 -9.25
CA GLU A 161 21.48 7.71 -9.80
C GLU A 161 20.39 7.09 -10.68
N GLN A 162 19.16 7.04 -10.20
CA GLN A 162 18.01 6.50 -10.92
C GLN A 162 17.67 7.31 -12.17
N TYR A 163 17.69 8.65 -12.06
CA TYR A 163 17.47 9.53 -13.19
C TYR A 163 18.50 9.33 -14.30
N LYS A 164 19.80 9.30 -13.95
CA LYS A 164 20.89 9.10 -14.91
C LYS A 164 20.90 7.72 -15.57
N TYR A 165 20.42 6.71 -14.85
CA TYR A 165 20.39 5.34 -15.36
C TYR A 165 19.23 5.12 -16.36
N TRP A 166 18.07 5.67 -16.06
CA TRP A 166 16.85 5.43 -16.82
C TRP A 166 16.51 6.55 -17.80
N GLU A 167 17.05 7.74 -17.63
CA GLU A 167 16.81 8.96 -18.43
C GLU A 167 15.32 9.22 -18.69
N PRO A 168 14.45 9.25 -17.63
CA PRO A 168 13.03 9.42 -17.81
C PRO A 168 12.68 10.80 -18.38
N GLU A 169 11.69 10.87 -19.25
CA GLU A 169 11.17 12.15 -19.77
C GLU A 169 10.40 12.92 -18.69
N THR A 170 9.89 12.23 -17.67
CA THR A 170 9.13 12.87 -16.59
C THR A 170 9.40 12.18 -15.27
N VAL A 171 9.63 12.99 -14.25
CA VAL A 171 9.72 12.57 -12.84
C VAL A 171 8.53 13.13 -12.09
N LEU A 172 7.65 12.26 -11.58
CA LEU A 172 6.49 12.63 -10.78
C LEU A 172 6.84 12.57 -9.29
N ILE A 173 6.63 13.65 -8.54
CA ILE A 173 6.85 13.71 -7.10
C ILE A 173 5.58 14.20 -6.40
N GLU A 174 5.10 13.48 -5.38
CA GLU A 174 3.96 13.96 -4.60
C GLU A 174 4.35 15.21 -3.82
N ALA A 175 3.58 16.29 -3.99
CA ALA A 175 3.81 17.60 -3.36
C ALA A 175 3.39 17.58 -1.87
N LYS A 176 4.00 16.71 -1.07
CA LYS A 176 3.94 16.73 0.39
C LYS A 176 5.18 17.38 0.97
N ALA A 177 5.18 17.61 2.30
CA ALA A 177 6.28 18.26 3.02
C ALA A 177 7.67 17.68 2.66
N SER A 178 7.74 16.37 2.39
CA SER A 178 8.96 15.64 2.02
C SER A 178 9.33 15.73 0.54
N GLY A 179 8.38 15.88 -0.37
CA GLY A 179 8.64 15.92 -1.82
C GLY A 179 9.09 17.27 -2.35
N LEU A 180 8.67 18.38 -1.70
CA LEU A 180 8.99 19.72 -2.18
C LEU A 180 10.49 20.05 -2.19
N PRO A 181 11.27 19.82 -1.11
CA PRO A 181 12.71 20.06 -1.14
C PRO A 181 13.43 19.25 -2.21
N LEU A 182 13.08 17.97 -2.40
CA LEU A 182 13.65 17.14 -3.46
C LEU A 182 13.30 17.68 -4.85
N THR A 183 12.07 18.15 -5.04
CA THR A 183 11.63 18.78 -6.29
C THR A 183 12.50 19.98 -6.66
N TYR A 184 12.75 20.89 -5.71
CA TYR A 184 13.59 22.06 -5.95
C TYR A 184 15.01 21.67 -6.32
N GLU A 185 15.62 20.74 -5.59
CA GLU A 185 16.97 20.26 -5.87
C GLU A 185 17.08 19.64 -7.28
N LEU A 186 16.15 18.74 -7.62
CA LEU A 186 16.18 18.07 -8.92
C LEU A 186 15.90 19.05 -10.07
N ARG A 187 14.98 20.00 -9.92
CA ARG A 187 14.72 21.04 -10.92
C ARG A 187 15.93 21.95 -11.15
N ASN A 188 16.64 22.32 -10.09
CA ASN A 188 17.88 23.11 -10.19
C ASN A 188 18.99 22.36 -10.96
N MET A 189 18.90 21.03 -11.04
CA MET A 189 19.78 20.17 -11.82
C MET A 189 19.29 19.93 -13.25
N GLY A 190 18.20 20.60 -13.67
CA GLY A 190 17.63 20.45 -15.03
C GLY A 190 16.75 19.22 -15.21
N ILE A 191 16.37 18.51 -14.12
CA ILE A 191 15.52 17.32 -14.20
C ILE A 191 14.04 17.73 -14.37
N PRO A 192 13.28 17.14 -15.32
CA PRO A 192 11.90 17.48 -15.62
C PRO A 192 10.94 16.93 -14.54
N VAL A 193 10.86 17.61 -13.39
CA VAL A 193 10.00 17.21 -12.28
C VAL A 193 8.62 17.85 -12.38
N VAL A 194 7.60 17.01 -12.33
CA VAL A 194 6.18 17.38 -12.20
C VAL A 194 5.70 17.03 -10.80
N ASN A 195 5.12 18.01 -10.11
CA ASN A 195 4.52 17.78 -8.81
C ASN A 195 3.07 17.29 -8.95
N PHE A 196 2.74 16.22 -8.27
CA PHE A 196 1.38 15.75 -8.10
C PHE A 196 0.86 16.15 -6.72
N THR A 197 -0.24 16.90 -6.69
CA THR A 197 -0.92 17.26 -5.45
C THR A 197 -2.26 16.54 -5.41
N PRO A 198 -2.47 15.57 -4.51
CA PRO A 198 -3.78 14.95 -4.34
C PRO A 198 -4.83 15.99 -3.96
N SER A 199 -5.98 16.01 -4.64
CA SER A 199 -7.08 16.89 -4.28
C SER A 199 -7.64 16.52 -2.91
N LYS A 200 -8.04 17.54 -2.13
CA LYS A 200 -8.72 17.34 -0.84
C LYS A 200 -10.01 16.55 -1.07
N GLY A 201 -10.14 15.37 -0.43
CA GLY A 201 -11.29 14.47 -0.60
C GLY A 201 -11.03 13.25 -1.48
N ASN A 202 -9.96 13.23 -2.27
CA ASN A 202 -9.52 12.02 -2.99
C ASN A 202 -8.60 11.19 -2.09
N ASP A 203 -9.18 10.28 -1.33
CA ASP A 203 -8.41 9.27 -0.61
C ASP A 203 -7.75 8.27 -1.59
N LYS A 204 -6.94 7.36 -1.07
CA LYS A 204 -6.24 6.36 -1.91
C LYS A 204 -7.23 5.50 -2.71
N HIS A 205 -8.42 5.20 -2.17
CA HIS A 205 -9.43 4.40 -2.84
C HIS A 205 -10.06 5.13 -4.03
N THR A 206 -10.40 6.40 -3.87
CA THR A 206 -10.99 7.23 -4.93
C THR A 206 -10.02 7.46 -6.10
N ARG A 207 -8.70 7.38 -5.86
CA ARG A 207 -7.68 7.58 -6.90
C ARG A 207 -7.41 6.33 -7.74
N VAL A 208 -7.81 5.15 -7.29
CA VAL A 208 -7.57 3.87 -7.98
C VAL A 208 -8.80 3.38 -8.74
N ASN A 209 -9.99 3.89 -8.40
CA ASN A 209 -11.25 3.66 -9.13
C ASN A 209 -11.46 4.75 -10.18
#